data_9ef1c77305d56745538814778ac1791e
#
_entry.id   9ef1c77305d56745538814778ac1791e
#
_cell.length_a   1.000
_cell.length_b   1.000
_cell.length_c   1.000
_cell.angle_alpha   90.00
_cell.angle_beta   90.00
_cell.angle_gamma   90.00
#
_symmetry.space_group_name_H-M   'P 1'
#
loop_
_entity.id
_entity.type
_entity.pdbx_description
1 polymer ?
#
loop_
_entity_poly.entity_id
_entity_poly.type
_entity_poly.pdbx_seq_one_letter_code
_entity_poly.pdbx_strand_id
1 'polypeptide(L)'
;MSTNDYILNLLNIKILDGKQEIKKIKGNNYKIIEGYLTYIPSYCQNCGCVNETTNDIIKWGFRKNCKIKIPKISNCLSMLLLYKQRFLCKHCKNTFIAETSLVERNRNISNNTDLQISLELSIEQSEKDIAKRLDISSSTINRKLESLSSKTILKNQFLPKIMNWDEFKTTKDTTGKMAFIVLNNETGEIYDIKDCRKKDYLEKYFRKYPYYERNKVKFICIDFYPEYISLAKKLFKKAEIIIDKFHIVL
;
A
#
# COMPACT_ATOMS: atom_id res chain seq x y z
N MET A 1 -18.15 -26.62 15.27
CA MET A 1 -17.73 -25.21 15.16
C MET A 1 -16.83 -25.07 13.96
N SER A 2 -17.15 -24.17 13.02
CA SER A 2 -16.30 -23.96 11.86
C SER A 2 -15.04 -23.17 12.26
N THR A 3 -13.93 -23.35 11.54
CA THR A 3 -12.68 -22.59 11.76
C THR A 3 -12.90 -21.07 11.68
N ASN A 4 -13.92 -20.62 10.95
CA ASN A 4 -14.31 -19.21 10.87
C ASN A 4 -14.87 -18.67 12.18
N ASP A 5 -15.60 -19.48 12.96
CA ASP A 5 -16.14 -19.07 14.26
C ASP A 5 -15.03 -18.84 15.29
N TYR A 6 -13.94 -19.63 15.21
CA TYR A 6 -12.81 -19.49 16.11
C TYR A 6 -12.06 -18.15 15.91
N ILE A 7 -11.77 -17.78 14.65
CA ILE A 7 -11.08 -16.52 14.34
C ILE A 7 -11.94 -15.31 14.74
N LEU A 8 -13.24 -15.35 14.47
CA LEU A 8 -14.16 -14.28 14.82
C LEU A 8 -14.35 -14.15 16.32
N ASN A 9 -14.34 -15.26 17.05
CA ASN A 9 -14.36 -15.27 18.51
C ASN A 9 -13.10 -14.64 19.12
N LEU A 10 -11.92 -14.89 18.53
CA LEU A 10 -10.65 -14.22 18.92
C LEU A 10 -10.70 -12.70 18.72
N LEU A 11 -11.48 -12.24 17.75
CA LEU A 11 -11.70 -10.81 17.47
C LEU A 11 -12.87 -10.21 18.29
N ASN A 12 -13.47 -10.98 19.21
CA ASN A 12 -14.66 -10.58 19.98
C ASN A 12 -15.88 -10.23 19.10
N ILE A 13 -15.95 -10.80 17.89
CA ILE A 13 -17.04 -10.59 16.94
C ILE A 13 -17.94 -11.81 16.96
N LYS A 14 -19.21 -11.62 17.36
CA LYS A 14 -20.26 -12.64 17.27
C LYS A 14 -21.09 -12.38 16.03
N ILE A 15 -21.06 -13.30 15.07
CA ILE A 15 -21.90 -13.24 13.88
C ILE A 15 -23.33 -13.60 14.25
N LEU A 16 -24.29 -12.91 13.64
CA LEU A 16 -25.69 -13.24 13.72
C LEU A 16 -25.99 -14.37 12.74
N ASP A 17 -26.37 -15.53 13.26
CA ASP A 17 -26.77 -16.68 12.45
C ASP A 17 -27.99 -16.34 11.60
N GLY A 18 -27.96 -16.80 10.34
CA GLY A 18 -29.07 -16.63 9.39
C GLY A 18 -29.18 -15.24 8.73
N LYS A 19 -28.35 -14.27 9.12
CA LYS A 19 -28.37 -12.91 8.52
C LYS A 19 -27.23 -12.69 7.52
N GLN A 20 -27.11 -13.60 6.55
CA GLN A 20 -26.28 -13.40 5.37
C GLN A 20 -27.19 -13.07 4.19
N GLU A 21 -27.16 -11.85 3.72
CA GLU A 21 -28.00 -11.39 2.62
C GLU A 21 -27.13 -10.86 1.49
N ILE A 22 -27.58 -11.07 0.25
CA ILE A 22 -26.99 -10.41 -0.91
C ILE A 22 -27.79 -9.13 -1.17
N LYS A 23 -27.15 -7.99 -1.01
CA LYS A 23 -27.76 -6.67 -1.27
C LYS A 23 -27.05 -5.95 -2.40
N LYS A 24 -27.81 -5.30 -3.28
CA LYS A 24 -27.27 -4.44 -4.32
C LYS A 24 -26.94 -3.06 -3.73
N ILE A 25 -25.67 -2.68 -3.74
CA ILE A 25 -25.18 -1.38 -3.24
C ILE A 25 -24.41 -0.68 -4.37
N LYS A 26 -24.87 0.51 -4.79
CA LYS A 26 -24.24 1.28 -5.88
C LYS A 26 -24.03 0.48 -7.18
N GLY A 27 -24.96 -0.41 -7.51
CA GLY A 27 -24.89 -1.25 -8.71
C GLY A 27 -24.16 -2.59 -8.52
N ASN A 28 -23.40 -2.80 -7.45
CA ASN A 28 -22.67 -4.02 -7.16
C ASN A 28 -23.40 -4.90 -6.16
N ASN A 29 -23.31 -6.23 -6.32
CA ASN A 29 -23.85 -7.19 -5.37
C ASN A 29 -22.87 -7.40 -4.22
N TYR A 30 -23.34 -7.21 -3.00
CA TYR A 30 -22.59 -7.41 -1.78
C TYR A 30 -23.18 -8.53 -0.93
N LYS A 31 -22.32 -9.43 -0.48
CA LYS A 31 -22.64 -10.35 0.61
C LYS A 31 -22.49 -9.58 1.93
N ILE A 32 -23.63 -9.37 2.60
CA ILE A 32 -23.68 -8.66 3.88
C ILE A 32 -23.65 -9.68 5.01
N ILE A 33 -22.75 -9.49 5.97
CA ILE A 33 -22.65 -10.29 7.19
C ILE A 33 -22.87 -9.35 8.36
N GLU A 34 -23.82 -9.68 9.24
CA GLU A 34 -24.10 -8.88 10.44
C GLU A 34 -23.46 -9.51 11.68
N GLY A 35 -22.94 -8.69 12.57
CA GLY A 35 -22.33 -9.16 13.81
C GLY A 35 -22.23 -8.10 14.91
N TYR A 36 -22.06 -8.57 16.14
CA TYR A 36 -21.84 -7.75 17.31
C TYR A 36 -20.36 -7.81 17.74
N LEU A 37 -19.79 -6.64 18.05
CA LEU A 37 -18.49 -6.51 18.70
C LEU A 37 -18.73 -6.10 20.16
N THR A 38 -18.47 -7.00 21.09
CA THR A 38 -18.65 -6.78 22.51
C THR A 38 -17.62 -7.56 23.32
N TYR A 39 -17.13 -6.96 24.38
CA TYR A 39 -16.21 -7.55 25.34
C TYR A 39 -16.34 -6.82 26.68
N ILE A 40 -15.57 -7.24 27.69
CA ILE A 40 -15.40 -6.50 28.94
C ILE A 40 -14.08 -5.74 28.82
N PRO A 41 -14.09 -4.40 28.78
CA PRO A 41 -12.86 -3.62 28.70
C PRO A 41 -12.08 -3.70 30.02
N SER A 42 -10.77 -3.84 29.93
CA SER A 42 -9.88 -3.90 31.09
C SER A 42 -9.65 -2.50 31.71
N TYR A 43 -9.71 -1.47 30.88
CA TYR A 43 -9.50 -0.08 31.29
C TYR A 43 -10.27 0.91 30.44
N CYS A 44 -10.43 2.12 30.91
CA CYS A 44 -11.05 3.23 30.19
C CYS A 44 -10.05 3.85 29.20
N GLN A 45 -10.39 3.92 27.91
CA GLN A 45 -9.54 4.52 26.87
C GLN A 45 -9.34 6.04 27.06
N ASN A 46 -10.20 6.72 27.81
CA ASN A 46 -10.13 8.18 28.00
C ASN A 46 -9.31 8.60 29.22
N CYS A 47 -9.47 7.90 30.38
CA CYS A 47 -8.82 8.29 31.63
C CYS A 47 -7.89 7.22 32.20
N GLY A 48 -7.77 6.05 31.56
CA GLY A 48 -6.91 4.96 32.05
C GLY A 48 -7.42 4.19 33.24
N CYS A 49 -8.59 4.57 33.86
CA CYS A 49 -9.15 3.86 34.99
C CYS A 49 -9.32 2.36 34.67
N VAL A 50 -8.78 1.51 35.53
CA VAL A 50 -8.88 0.05 35.46
C VAL A 50 -10.29 -0.39 35.82
N ASN A 51 -10.81 -1.40 35.17
CA ASN A 51 -12.15 -1.93 35.40
C ASN A 51 -12.07 -3.16 36.34
N GLU A 52 -11.70 -2.93 37.59
CA GLU A 52 -11.45 -4.00 38.55
C GLU A 52 -12.72 -4.77 38.94
N THR A 53 -13.82 -4.04 39.16
CA THR A 53 -15.09 -4.62 39.64
C THR A 53 -16.07 -4.98 38.53
N THR A 54 -15.67 -4.84 37.23
CA THR A 54 -16.55 -4.90 36.03
C THR A 54 -17.71 -3.91 36.07
N ASN A 55 -17.84 -3.10 37.11
CA ASN A 55 -18.87 -2.08 37.32
C ASN A 55 -18.36 -0.65 37.08
N ASP A 56 -17.06 -0.43 37.01
CA ASP A 56 -16.46 0.88 36.75
C ASP A 56 -16.67 1.33 35.34
N ILE A 57 -16.74 0.34 34.41
CA ILE A 57 -17.03 0.55 32.98
C ILE A 57 -18.22 -0.32 32.63
N ILE A 58 -19.34 0.31 32.29
CA ILE A 58 -20.58 -0.37 31.98
C ILE A 58 -20.91 -0.32 30.49
N LYS A 59 -21.66 -1.31 29.98
CA LYS A 59 -22.19 -1.31 28.62
C LYS A 59 -23.26 -0.23 28.47
N TRP A 60 -23.14 0.60 27.44
CA TRP A 60 -23.99 1.78 27.21
C TRP A 60 -24.58 1.78 25.79
N GLY A 61 -25.27 0.68 25.42
CA GLY A 61 -25.87 0.50 24.11
C GLY A 61 -24.85 0.22 23.00
N PHE A 62 -25.28 0.36 21.74
CA PHE A 62 -24.48 0.01 20.56
C PHE A 62 -24.40 1.19 19.57
N ARG A 63 -23.24 1.36 18.94
CA ARG A 63 -23.12 2.09 17.69
C ARG A 63 -23.50 1.14 16.55
N LYS A 64 -24.63 1.44 15.89
CA LYS A 64 -25.19 0.61 14.82
C LYS A 64 -24.56 0.94 13.46
N ASN A 65 -24.69 0.02 12.49
CA ASN A 65 -24.36 0.22 11.07
C ASN A 65 -22.90 0.60 10.79
N CYS A 66 -21.96 0.08 11.56
CA CYS A 66 -20.54 0.24 11.25
C CYS A 66 -20.21 -0.67 10.05
N LYS A 67 -20.20 -0.08 8.85
CA LYS A 67 -19.92 -0.80 7.59
C LYS A 67 -18.42 -0.96 7.42
N ILE A 68 -17.95 -2.22 7.31
CA ILE A 68 -16.56 -2.55 7.10
C ILE A 68 -16.45 -3.40 5.85
N LYS A 69 -15.72 -2.93 4.84
CA LYS A 69 -15.38 -3.73 3.67
C LYS A 69 -14.36 -4.79 4.08
N ILE A 70 -14.67 -6.04 3.77
CA ILE A 70 -13.83 -7.21 4.00
C ILE A 70 -13.44 -7.83 2.65
N PRO A 71 -12.42 -8.69 2.59
CA PRO A 71 -12.08 -9.40 1.36
C PRO A 71 -13.29 -10.14 0.77
N LYS A 72 -13.25 -10.36 -0.53
CA LYS A 72 -14.29 -11.12 -1.22
C LYS A 72 -14.46 -12.52 -0.61
N ILE A 73 -15.71 -12.93 -0.41
CA ILE A 73 -16.06 -14.27 0.02
C ILE A 73 -16.75 -14.98 -1.16
N SER A 74 -16.19 -16.09 -1.62
CA SER A 74 -16.66 -16.83 -2.80
C SER A 74 -16.83 -15.93 -4.04
N ASN A 75 -15.79 -15.13 -4.33
CA ASN A 75 -15.76 -14.14 -5.42
C ASN A 75 -16.82 -13.02 -5.35
N CYS A 76 -17.62 -12.94 -4.28
CA CYS A 76 -18.60 -11.88 -4.08
C CYS A 76 -18.00 -10.76 -3.22
N LEU A 77 -18.23 -9.50 -3.60
CA LEU A 77 -17.90 -8.36 -2.75
C LEU A 77 -18.59 -8.55 -1.39
N SER A 78 -17.85 -8.31 -0.30
CA SER A 78 -18.35 -8.63 1.03
C SER A 78 -18.21 -7.45 1.98
N MET A 79 -19.18 -7.31 2.87
CA MET A 79 -19.25 -6.24 3.85
C MET A 79 -19.71 -6.78 5.18
N LEU A 80 -19.02 -6.43 6.24
CA LEU A 80 -19.40 -6.70 7.61
C LEU A 80 -20.13 -5.49 8.19
N LEU A 81 -21.35 -5.69 8.65
CA LEU A 81 -22.12 -4.70 9.42
C LEU A 81 -21.93 -4.99 10.89
N LEU A 82 -21.11 -4.21 11.57
CA LEU A 82 -20.88 -4.37 13.01
C LEU A 82 -21.77 -3.45 13.83
N TYR A 83 -22.37 -4.04 14.85
CA TYR A 83 -22.93 -3.35 16.00
C TYR A 83 -21.85 -3.30 17.08
N LYS A 84 -21.15 -2.15 17.18
CA LYS A 84 -20.06 -1.98 18.14
C LYS A 84 -20.58 -1.55 19.51
N GLN A 85 -20.26 -2.30 20.56
CA GLN A 85 -20.62 -1.95 21.93
C GLN A 85 -20.06 -0.57 22.28
N ARG A 86 -20.88 0.28 22.86
CA ARG A 86 -20.45 1.52 23.54
C ARG A 86 -20.31 1.23 25.02
N PHE A 87 -19.29 1.79 25.62
CA PHE A 87 -19.03 1.70 27.06
C PHE A 87 -19.10 3.09 27.69
N LEU A 88 -19.54 3.15 28.91
CA LEU A 88 -19.52 4.35 29.76
C LEU A 88 -18.59 4.12 30.95
N CYS A 89 -17.60 4.95 31.13
CA CYS A 89 -16.76 4.97 32.29
C CYS A 89 -17.45 5.78 33.41
N LYS A 90 -17.69 5.18 34.57
CA LYS A 90 -18.32 5.86 35.71
C LYS A 90 -17.38 6.87 36.36
N HIS A 91 -16.06 6.70 36.20
CA HIS A 91 -15.07 7.62 36.78
C HIS A 91 -15.02 8.95 36.00
N CYS A 92 -14.70 8.93 34.72
CA CYS A 92 -14.59 10.16 33.90
C CYS A 92 -15.89 10.58 33.20
N LYS A 93 -16.97 9.82 33.32
CA LYS A 93 -18.28 10.03 32.68
C LYS A 93 -18.26 10.08 31.13
N ASN A 94 -17.15 9.71 30.51
CA ASN A 94 -17.01 9.67 29.09
C ASN A 94 -17.37 8.29 28.53
N THR A 95 -17.80 8.29 27.26
CA THR A 95 -18.08 7.05 26.53
C THR A 95 -16.97 6.76 25.51
N PHE A 96 -16.74 5.47 25.25
CA PHE A 96 -15.88 4.99 24.20
C PHE A 96 -16.52 3.76 23.51
N ILE A 97 -15.99 3.33 22.39
CA ILE A 97 -16.58 2.31 21.52
C ILE A 97 -15.64 1.11 21.48
N ALA A 98 -16.21 -0.09 21.46
CA ALA A 98 -15.45 -1.33 21.28
C ALA A 98 -14.60 -1.29 20.02
N GLU A 99 -13.33 -1.66 20.14
CA GLU A 99 -12.34 -1.74 19.07
C GLU A 99 -11.97 -3.20 18.78
N THR A 100 -11.54 -3.46 17.57
CA THR A 100 -11.09 -4.78 17.13
C THR A 100 -9.89 -4.61 16.20
N SER A 101 -8.99 -5.58 16.22
CA SER A 101 -7.85 -5.63 15.30
C SER A 101 -8.22 -5.90 13.84
N LEU A 102 -9.50 -6.22 13.56
CA LEU A 102 -9.98 -6.39 12.19
C LEU A 102 -9.88 -5.12 11.35
N VAL A 103 -10.08 -3.96 11.97
CA VAL A 103 -10.12 -2.66 11.30
C VAL A 103 -9.55 -1.58 12.21
N GLU A 104 -8.73 -0.71 11.67
CA GLU A 104 -8.19 0.44 12.40
C GLU A 104 -9.30 1.41 12.81
N ARG A 105 -9.01 2.18 13.86
CA ARG A 105 -9.93 3.22 14.36
C ARG A 105 -10.30 4.20 13.25
N ASN A 106 -11.56 4.53 13.12
CA ASN A 106 -12.14 5.44 12.13
C ASN A 106 -11.96 4.98 10.67
N ARG A 107 -11.59 3.74 10.41
CA ARG A 107 -11.57 3.16 9.08
C ARG A 107 -12.78 2.26 8.81
N ASN A 108 -13.11 2.12 7.52
CA ASN A 108 -14.22 1.29 7.02
C ASN A 108 -13.74 0.19 6.05
N ILE A 109 -12.43 -0.03 6.00
CA ILE A 109 -11.79 -1.08 5.23
C ILE A 109 -11.01 -1.95 6.21
N SER A 110 -11.22 -3.27 6.18
CA SER A 110 -10.50 -4.19 7.06
C SER A 110 -9.01 -4.25 6.74
N ASN A 111 -8.19 -4.61 7.73
CA ASN A 111 -6.75 -4.75 7.55
C ASN A 111 -6.40 -5.79 6.48
N ASN A 112 -7.20 -6.87 6.37
CA ASN A 112 -7.02 -7.88 5.31
C ASN A 112 -7.35 -7.31 3.92
N THR A 113 -8.36 -6.45 3.78
CA THR A 113 -8.63 -5.76 2.51
C THR A 113 -7.54 -4.75 2.18
N ASP A 114 -7.00 -4.06 3.18
CA ASP A 114 -5.86 -3.14 3.01
C ASP A 114 -4.59 -3.89 2.58
N LEU A 115 -4.35 -5.09 3.12
CA LEU A 115 -3.28 -5.99 2.66
C LEU A 115 -3.53 -6.46 1.23
N GLN A 116 -4.76 -6.83 0.88
CA GLN A 116 -5.12 -7.22 -0.48
C GLN A 116 -4.83 -6.09 -1.47
N ILE A 117 -5.15 -4.84 -1.14
CA ILE A 117 -4.79 -3.68 -1.99
C ILE A 117 -3.27 -3.63 -2.22
N SER A 118 -2.46 -3.88 -1.18
CA SER A 118 -1.00 -3.88 -1.31
C SER A 118 -0.50 -4.97 -2.27
N LEU A 119 -1.08 -6.17 -2.20
CA LEU A 119 -0.74 -7.29 -3.08
C LEU A 119 -1.16 -7.00 -4.53
N GLU A 120 -2.34 -6.40 -4.73
CA GLU A 120 -2.81 -6.01 -6.05
C GLU A 120 -1.91 -4.92 -6.68
N LEU A 121 -1.39 -4.00 -5.88
CA LEU A 121 -0.46 -2.95 -6.33
C LEU A 121 0.93 -3.50 -6.73
N SER A 122 1.29 -4.73 -6.35
CA SER A 122 2.53 -5.39 -6.78
C SER A 122 2.43 -6.07 -8.16
N ILE A 123 1.24 -6.12 -8.74
CA ILE A 123 0.98 -6.70 -10.06
C ILE A 123 0.83 -5.57 -11.08
N GLU A 124 1.29 -5.79 -12.32
CA GLU A 124 1.16 -4.84 -13.42
C GLU A 124 -0.30 -4.63 -13.83
N GLN A 125 -0.93 -3.62 -13.24
CA GLN A 125 -2.32 -3.25 -13.53
C GLN A 125 -2.59 -1.80 -13.13
N SER A 126 -3.67 -1.20 -13.68
CA SER A 126 -4.00 0.18 -13.35
C SER A 126 -4.68 0.30 -11.98
N GLU A 127 -4.43 1.42 -11.27
CA GLU A 127 -5.13 1.74 -10.03
C GLU A 127 -6.67 1.76 -10.20
N LYS A 128 -7.15 2.15 -11.39
CA LYS A 128 -8.58 2.16 -11.71
C LYS A 128 -9.16 0.74 -11.76
N ASP A 129 -8.41 -0.23 -12.28
CA ASP A 129 -8.85 -1.62 -12.34
C ASP A 129 -8.89 -2.25 -10.95
N ILE A 130 -7.88 -1.97 -10.12
CA ILE A 130 -7.88 -2.36 -8.70
C ILE A 130 -9.10 -1.76 -7.99
N ALA A 131 -9.30 -0.45 -8.14
CA ALA A 131 -10.41 0.28 -7.53
C ALA A 131 -11.77 -0.32 -7.93
N LYS A 132 -11.98 -0.59 -9.22
CA LYS A 132 -13.19 -1.20 -9.76
C LYS A 132 -13.40 -2.63 -9.23
N ARG A 133 -12.34 -3.45 -9.23
CA ARG A 133 -12.42 -4.85 -8.81
C ARG A 133 -12.72 -5.01 -7.33
N LEU A 134 -12.17 -4.14 -6.48
CA LEU A 134 -12.38 -4.16 -5.04
C LEU A 134 -13.54 -3.26 -4.59
N ASP A 135 -14.17 -2.54 -5.52
CA ASP A 135 -15.17 -1.50 -5.24
C ASP A 135 -14.70 -0.50 -4.17
N ILE A 136 -13.49 0.00 -4.34
CA ILE A 136 -12.83 0.98 -3.46
C ILE A 136 -12.54 2.23 -4.29
N SER A 137 -12.50 3.41 -3.67
CA SER A 137 -12.18 4.64 -4.41
C SER A 137 -10.72 4.66 -4.87
N SER A 138 -10.45 5.17 -6.07
CA SER A 138 -9.09 5.35 -6.60
C SER A 138 -8.23 6.18 -5.63
N SER A 139 -8.81 7.19 -4.97
CA SER A 139 -8.09 7.97 -3.94
C SER A 139 -7.65 7.16 -2.72
N THR A 140 -8.33 6.05 -2.41
CA THR A 140 -7.89 5.13 -1.35
C THR A 140 -6.73 4.25 -1.82
N ILE A 141 -6.78 3.79 -3.08
CA ILE A 141 -5.70 3.03 -3.70
C ILE A 141 -4.44 3.91 -3.77
N ASN A 142 -4.57 5.15 -4.26
CA ASN A 142 -3.44 6.08 -4.35
C ASN A 142 -2.81 6.38 -2.98
N ARG A 143 -3.60 6.68 -1.94
CA ARG A 143 -3.08 6.86 -0.57
C ARG A 143 -2.33 5.63 -0.06
N LYS A 144 -2.77 4.42 -0.45
CA LYS A 144 -2.06 3.20 -0.10
C LYS A 144 -0.73 3.10 -0.83
N LEU A 145 -0.70 3.40 -2.12
CA LEU A 145 0.51 3.45 -2.92
C LEU A 145 1.53 4.44 -2.34
N GLU A 146 1.11 5.66 -2.02
CA GLU A 146 1.95 6.68 -1.37
C GLU A 146 2.50 6.19 -0.02
N SER A 147 1.66 5.54 0.80
CA SER A 147 2.09 4.96 2.08
C SER A 147 3.11 3.84 1.90
N LEU A 148 2.99 3.03 0.86
CA LEU A 148 3.96 1.97 0.54
C LEU A 148 5.26 2.58 0.03
N SER A 149 5.19 3.53 -0.91
CA SER A 149 6.37 4.19 -1.47
C SER A 149 7.19 4.91 -0.41
N SER A 150 6.55 5.58 0.54
CA SER A 150 7.25 6.26 1.64
C SER A 150 7.99 5.30 2.59
N LYS A 151 7.51 4.07 2.73
CA LYS A 151 8.16 3.02 3.52
C LYS A 151 9.27 2.30 2.76
N THR A 152 9.16 2.26 1.44
CA THR A 152 10.06 1.53 0.54
C THR A 152 11.12 2.44 -0.07
N ILE A 153 11.61 3.44 0.67
CA ILE A 153 12.80 4.18 0.23
C ILE A 153 13.98 3.20 0.29
N LEU A 154 14.10 2.41 -0.77
CA LEU A 154 15.31 1.65 -1.06
C LEU A 154 16.42 2.67 -1.32
N LYS A 155 17.25 2.93 -0.32
CA LYS A 155 18.55 3.53 -0.54
C LYS A 155 19.38 2.47 -1.27
N ASN A 156 19.31 2.48 -2.60
CA ASN A 156 20.21 1.69 -3.41
C ASN A 156 21.63 2.12 -3.10
N GLN A 157 22.36 1.34 -2.30
CA GLN A 157 23.71 1.65 -1.84
C GLN A 157 24.76 1.25 -2.88
N PHE A 158 24.43 0.29 -3.74
CA PHE A 158 25.33 -0.32 -4.70
C PHE A 158 24.76 -0.19 -6.11
N LEU A 159 25.61 0.17 -7.08
CA LEU A 159 25.22 0.22 -8.48
C LEU A 159 25.27 -1.17 -9.13
N PRO A 160 24.36 -1.50 -10.06
CA PRO A 160 24.46 -2.72 -10.87
C PRO A 160 25.74 -2.72 -11.69
N LYS A 161 26.32 -3.89 -11.91
CA LYS A 161 27.53 -4.02 -12.75
C LYS A 161 27.23 -3.79 -14.22
N ILE A 162 26.03 -4.13 -14.65
CA ILE A 162 25.52 -3.92 -16.01
C ILE A 162 24.24 -3.10 -15.89
N MET A 163 24.27 -1.88 -16.42
CA MET A 163 23.12 -0.98 -16.39
C MET A 163 22.57 -0.79 -17.81
N ASN A 164 21.27 -0.68 -17.91
CA ASN A 164 20.62 -0.13 -19.09
C ASN A 164 19.99 1.21 -18.69
N TRP A 165 20.30 2.26 -19.45
CA TRP A 165 19.75 3.60 -19.28
C TRP A 165 18.78 3.88 -20.43
N ASP A 166 17.58 4.25 -20.06
CA ASP A 166 16.52 4.53 -21.00
C ASP A 166 15.67 5.70 -20.49
N GLU A 167 14.74 6.16 -21.31
CA GLU A 167 13.81 7.22 -20.95
C GLU A 167 12.38 6.88 -21.35
N PHE A 168 11.45 7.40 -20.60
CA PHE A 168 10.05 7.25 -20.95
C PHE A 168 9.28 8.54 -20.68
N LYS A 169 8.15 8.69 -21.37
CA LYS A 169 7.28 9.85 -21.20
C LYS A 169 6.59 9.82 -19.85
N THR A 170 6.76 10.89 -19.07
CA THR A 170 6.14 11.02 -17.76
C THR A 170 4.67 11.41 -17.82
N THR A 171 3.97 11.25 -16.70
CA THR A 171 2.64 11.79 -16.48
C THR A 171 2.69 13.31 -16.21
N LYS A 172 1.53 13.96 -16.22
CA LYS A 172 1.42 15.43 -16.04
C LYS A 172 1.87 15.93 -14.66
N ASP A 173 2.03 15.01 -13.70
CA ASP A 173 2.30 15.33 -12.29
C ASP A 173 3.80 15.40 -11.96
N THR A 174 4.68 15.24 -12.96
CA THR A 174 6.12 15.29 -12.80
C THR A 174 6.71 16.58 -13.32
N THR A 175 7.87 16.99 -12.79
CA THR A 175 8.57 18.23 -13.17
C THR A 175 9.17 18.20 -14.57
N GLY A 176 9.33 17.02 -15.18
CA GLY A 176 9.89 16.81 -16.52
C GLY A 176 8.91 16.16 -17.48
N LYS A 177 9.08 16.39 -18.80
CA LYS A 177 8.32 15.69 -19.83
C LYS A 177 8.77 14.23 -20.02
N MET A 178 10.00 13.93 -19.63
CA MET A 178 10.65 12.62 -19.78
C MET A 178 11.32 12.25 -18.45
N ALA A 179 11.07 11.04 -17.99
CA ALA A 179 11.78 10.41 -16.88
C ALA A 179 12.97 9.60 -17.40
N PHE A 180 13.93 9.39 -16.54
CA PHE A 180 15.07 8.54 -16.75
C PHE A 180 14.92 7.26 -15.93
N ILE A 181 15.20 6.13 -16.53
CA ILE A 181 15.13 4.81 -15.90
C ILE A 181 16.48 4.12 -15.96
N VAL A 182 16.84 3.46 -14.88
CA VAL A 182 18.00 2.56 -14.82
C VAL A 182 17.50 1.16 -14.56
N LEU A 183 17.85 0.23 -15.41
CA LEU A 183 17.60 -1.19 -15.24
C LEU A 183 18.89 -1.89 -14.81
N ASN A 184 18.75 -2.88 -13.94
CA ASN A 184 19.80 -3.87 -13.70
C ASN A 184 19.70 -4.94 -14.78
N ASN A 185 20.63 -4.95 -15.73
CA ASN A 185 20.58 -5.87 -16.86
C ASN A 185 20.95 -7.33 -16.49
N GLU A 186 21.50 -7.56 -15.28
CA GLU A 186 21.78 -8.93 -14.77
C GLU A 186 20.50 -9.59 -14.27
N THR A 187 19.57 -8.80 -13.66
CA THR A 187 18.31 -9.34 -13.07
C THR A 187 17.06 -9.00 -13.91
N GLY A 188 17.15 -8.02 -14.82
CA GLY A 188 16.01 -7.49 -15.56
C GLY A 188 15.13 -6.54 -14.73
N GLU A 189 15.49 -6.23 -13.49
CA GLU A 189 14.69 -5.41 -12.59
C GLU A 189 14.97 -3.92 -12.77
N ILE A 190 13.96 -3.10 -12.52
CA ILE A 190 14.12 -1.65 -12.42
C ILE A 190 14.98 -1.35 -11.20
N TYR A 191 16.14 -0.77 -11.43
CA TYR A 191 17.03 -0.33 -10.36
C TYR A 191 16.59 0.99 -9.75
N ASP A 192 16.28 1.99 -10.59
CA ASP A 192 15.79 3.28 -10.12
C ASP A 192 15.11 4.07 -11.26
N ILE A 193 14.20 4.97 -10.88
CA ILE A 193 13.53 5.89 -11.79
C ILE A 193 13.75 7.32 -11.30
N LYS A 194 14.09 8.24 -12.21
CA LYS A 194 14.24 9.66 -11.93
C LYS A 194 13.27 10.47 -12.77
N ASP A 195 12.63 11.43 -12.15
CA ASP A 195 11.62 12.31 -12.74
C ASP A 195 12.19 13.32 -13.76
N CYS A 196 13.51 13.32 -13.96
CA CYS A 196 14.19 14.23 -14.86
C CYS A 196 15.38 13.54 -15.56
N ARG A 197 15.45 13.69 -16.91
CA ARG A 197 16.55 13.15 -17.71
C ARG A 197 17.73 14.12 -17.94
N LYS A 198 17.64 15.36 -17.45
CA LYS A 198 18.67 16.38 -17.71
C LYS A 198 20.03 15.95 -17.16
N LYS A 199 21.07 16.17 -17.96
CA LYS A 199 22.45 15.76 -17.65
C LYS A 199 22.93 16.22 -16.26
N ASP A 200 22.71 17.49 -15.90
CA ASP A 200 23.15 18.02 -14.60
C ASP A 200 22.44 17.37 -13.42
N TYR A 201 21.16 17.02 -13.60
CA TYR A 201 20.39 16.30 -12.60
C TYR A 201 20.93 14.88 -12.40
N LEU A 202 21.16 14.17 -13.50
CA LEU A 202 21.69 12.79 -13.48
C LEU A 202 23.14 12.77 -12.99
N GLU A 203 23.95 13.79 -13.32
CA GLU A 203 25.30 13.92 -12.77
C GLU A 203 25.28 14.03 -11.25
N LYS A 204 24.41 14.88 -10.68
CA LYS A 204 24.23 15.00 -9.23
C LYS A 204 23.73 13.68 -8.61
N TYR A 205 22.84 12.97 -9.29
CA TYR A 205 22.33 11.68 -8.84
C TYR A 205 23.45 10.64 -8.74
N PHE A 206 24.21 10.41 -9.81
CA PHE A 206 25.27 9.41 -9.82
C PHE A 206 26.48 9.79 -8.97
N ARG A 207 26.75 11.08 -8.75
CA ARG A 207 27.79 11.52 -7.82
C ARG A 207 27.51 11.21 -6.35
N LYS A 208 26.28 10.86 -5.98
CA LYS A 208 25.97 10.33 -4.63
C LYS A 208 26.64 8.99 -4.36
N TYR A 209 26.94 8.24 -5.42
CA TYR A 209 27.72 7.02 -5.31
C TYR A 209 29.21 7.35 -5.30
N PRO A 210 30.00 6.83 -4.37
CA PRO A 210 31.42 7.08 -4.29
C PRO A 210 32.13 6.53 -5.54
N TYR A 211 33.33 7.06 -5.82
CA TYR A 211 34.11 6.72 -7.01
C TYR A 211 34.37 5.22 -7.15
N TYR A 212 34.70 4.56 -6.03
CA TYR A 212 34.97 3.12 -6.04
C TYR A 212 33.75 2.30 -6.44
N GLU A 213 32.53 2.77 -6.09
CA GLU A 213 31.27 2.08 -6.47
C GLU A 213 30.98 2.26 -7.96
N ARG A 214 31.14 3.47 -8.46
CA ARG A 214 31.00 3.75 -9.91
C ARG A 214 32.01 2.98 -10.76
N ASN A 215 33.20 2.67 -10.25
CA ASN A 215 34.22 1.88 -10.95
C ASN A 215 33.94 0.36 -10.97
N LYS A 216 32.93 -0.12 -10.23
CA LYS A 216 32.46 -1.52 -10.32
C LYS A 216 31.52 -1.76 -11.50
N VAL A 217 30.97 -0.70 -12.07
CA VAL A 217 30.13 -0.77 -13.27
C VAL A 217 31.00 -1.17 -14.44
N LYS A 218 30.63 -2.24 -15.14
CA LYS A 218 31.35 -2.82 -16.26
C LYS A 218 30.79 -2.37 -17.62
N PHE A 219 29.46 -2.37 -17.72
CA PHE A 219 28.75 -2.05 -18.97
C PHE A 219 27.58 -1.09 -18.70
N ILE A 220 27.41 -0.14 -19.62
CA ILE A 220 26.27 0.77 -19.62
C ILE A 220 25.69 0.74 -21.05
N CYS A 221 24.53 0.12 -21.19
CA CYS A 221 23.75 0.13 -22.41
C CYS A 221 22.89 1.39 -22.45
N ILE A 222 22.96 2.14 -23.54
CA ILE A 222 22.24 3.41 -23.72
C ILE A 222 21.76 3.54 -25.18
N ASP A 223 20.74 4.35 -25.39
CA ASP A 223 20.38 4.81 -26.72
C ASP A 223 21.44 5.77 -27.32
N PHE A 224 21.34 6.10 -28.58
CA PHE A 224 22.31 6.99 -29.26
C PHE A 224 22.09 8.46 -28.89
N TYR A 225 22.00 8.75 -27.56
CA TYR A 225 21.85 10.11 -27.06
C TYR A 225 23.17 10.69 -26.55
N PRO A 226 23.72 11.74 -27.21
CA PRO A 226 25.07 12.23 -26.93
C PRO A 226 25.31 12.68 -25.49
N GLU A 227 24.26 13.20 -24.81
CA GLU A 227 24.37 13.64 -23.42
C GLU A 227 24.60 12.46 -22.48
N TYR A 228 23.94 11.30 -22.70
CA TYR A 228 24.15 10.10 -21.90
C TYR A 228 25.54 9.51 -22.12
N ILE A 229 26.00 9.46 -23.36
CA ILE A 229 27.36 9.02 -23.70
C ILE A 229 28.38 9.88 -22.98
N SER A 230 28.24 11.21 -23.05
CA SER A 230 29.12 12.16 -22.37
C SER A 230 29.11 12.00 -20.86
N LEU A 231 27.93 11.79 -20.26
CA LEU A 231 27.76 11.61 -18.82
C LEU A 231 28.39 10.29 -18.35
N ALA A 232 28.11 9.19 -19.07
CA ALA A 232 28.66 7.88 -18.76
C ALA A 232 30.20 7.90 -18.80
N LYS A 233 30.80 8.43 -19.87
CA LYS A 233 32.28 8.59 -20.00
C LYS A 233 32.88 9.45 -18.89
N LYS A 234 32.15 10.47 -18.46
CA LYS A 234 32.61 11.36 -17.38
C LYS A 234 32.63 10.66 -16.03
N LEU A 235 31.60 9.90 -15.69
CA LEU A 235 31.36 9.39 -14.34
C LEU A 235 31.79 7.94 -14.13
N PHE A 236 31.81 7.12 -15.17
CA PHE A 236 32.07 5.68 -15.13
C PHE A 236 33.31 5.33 -15.96
N LYS A 237 34.49 5.68 -15.42
CA LYS A 237 35.77 5.60 -16.15
C LYS A 237 36.17 4.18 -16.59
N LYS A 238 35.67 3.15 -15.92
CA LYS A 238 35.97 1.73 -16.21
C LYS A 238 34.85 1.02 -16.96
N ALA A 239 33.70 1.69 -17.18
CA ALA A 239 32.59 1.09 -17.88
C ALA A 239 32.75 1.20 -19.40
N GLU A 240 32.46 0.12 -20.11
CA GLU A 240 32.26 0.13 -21.55
C GLU A 240 30.83 0.60 -21.86
N ILE A 241 30.70 1.48 -22.86
CA ILE A 241 29.41 2.02 -23.28
C ILE A 241 28.96 1.23 -24.51
N ILE A 242 27.81 0.61 -24.39
CA ILE A 242 27.15 -0.18 -25.45
C ILE A 242 25.99 0.66 -25.97
N ILE A 243 25.92 0.83 -27.28
CA ILE A 243 24.80 1.50 -27.93
C ILE A 243 23.73 0.46 -28.27
N ASP A 244 22.48 0.72 -27.88
CA ASP A 244 21.37 -0.16 -28.22
C ASP A 244 21.09 -0.12 -29.72
N LYS A 245 21.12 -1.28 -30.35
CA LYS A 245 20.91 -1.45 -31.80
C LYS A 245 19.53 -1.00 -32.27
N PHE A 246 18.51 -1.07 -31.41
CA PHE A 246 17.14 -0.65 -31.77
C PHE A 246 17.05 0.84 -32.09
N HIS A 247 17.97 1.63 -31.59
CA HIS A 247 18.07 3.08 -31.87
C HIS A 247 19.01 3.42 -33.02
N ILE A 248 19.63 2.42 -33.63
CA ILE A 248 20.54 2.60 -34.81
C ILE A 248 19.82 2.29 -36.12
N VAL A 249 18.80 1.45 -36.08
CA VAL A 249 18.04 0.99 -37.27
C VAL A 249 16.74 1.77 -37.34
N LEU A 250 16.76 2.92 -37.96
CA LEU A 250 15.62 3.66 -38.48
C LEU A 250 15.72 3.70 -40.02
#